data_e830c578551eb3179bd6614888109c91
#
_entry.id   e830c578551eb3179bd6614888109c91
#
_cell.length_a   1.000
_cell.length_b   1.000
_cell.length_c   1.000
_cell.angle_alpha   90.00
_cell.angle_beta   90.00
_cell.angle_gamma   90.00
#
_symmetry.space_group_name_H-M   'P 1'
#
loop_
_entity.id
_entity.type
_entity.pdbx_description
1 polymer ?
#
loop_
_entity_poly.entity_id
_entity_poly.type
_entity_poly.pdbx_seq_one_letter_code
_entity_poly.pdbx_strand_id
1 'polypeptide(L)'
;MTTSVDNTFFDFDAKVAGPVLKVPLPDVPVFDAPALTELALPLTEATVGLLVTCGAYYPDQPRMGYHNDLSYRKLPRERDLSEVLFAHRTPIRAFALADPNVAYPRDTMLDLERDGVIGRYADFAFSIVGSISNYDDLATRTAPRIVDEAKAADIDLLLVVPFCPQCHVAGGVLARAIERRGLPTTSLTTLYKTAGSVKPPRATFLDFPLGCPGGRPDRPEQQRAIVRAALETGVSAAVGADWSLPRLPFTWNPDGNRDWENLVADLYRVDNEIRGTVLANMSQHTDQLAGQENEFTIRCAC
;
A
#
# COMPACT_ATOMS: atom_id res chain seq x y z
N MET A 1 5.03 -28.02 10.33
CA MET A 1 3.71 -28.22 9.72
C MET A 1 3.59 -27.21 8.60
N THR A 2 3.64 -27.65 7.35
CA THR A 2 3.44 -26.80 6.19
C THR A 2 1.96 -26.39 6.17
N THR A 3 1.67 -25.14 6.55
CA THR A 3 0.35 -24.55 6.32
C THR A 3 0.07 -24.62 4.82
N SER A 4 -0.99 -25.34 4.43
CA SER A 4 -1.48 -25.33 3.07
C SER A 4 -1.73 -23.87 2.67
N VAL A 5 -0.97 -23.40 1.72
CA VAL A 5 -1.18 -22.07 1.14
C VAL A 5 -2.57 -22.08 0.52
N ASP A 6 -3.48 -21.29 1.09
CA ASP A 6 -4.84 -21.17 0.60
C ASP A 6 -4.81 -20.54 -0.81
N ASN A 7 -5.01 -21.37 -1.83
CA ASN A 7 -5.00 -20.97 -3.24
C ASN A 7 -6.29 -20.21 -3.64
N THR A 8 -7.11 -19.82 -2.67
CA THR A 8 -8.39 -19.14 -2.92
C THR A 8 -8.24 -17.64 -3.15
N PHE A 9 -7.11 -17.04 -2.78
CA PHE A 9 -6.89 -15.60 -2.91
C PHE A 9 -6.01 -15.24 -4.10
N PHE A 10 -6.11 -13.98 -4.53
CA PHE A 10 -5.32 -13.46 -5.64
C PHE A 10 -3.82 -13.63 -5.40
N ASP A 11 -3.20 -14.32 -6.35
CA ASP A 11 -1.76 -14.54 -6.37
C ASP A 11 -1.14 -13.77 -7.54
N PHE A 12 -0.47 -12.67 -7.21
CA PHE A 12 0.14 -11.82 -8.22
C PHE A 12 1.22 -12.55 -9.03
N ASP A 13 2.02 -13.40 -8.40
CA ASP A 13 3.07 -14.16 -9.10
C ASP A 13 2.49 -15.11 -10.12
N ALA A 14 1.47 -15.86 -9.73
CA ALA A 14 0.81 -16.85 -10.60
C ALA A 14 -0.03 -16.19 -11.71
N LYS A 15 -0.63 -15.03 -11.46
CA LYS A 15 -1.57 -14.40 -12.40
C LYS A 15 -0.93 -13.31 -13.27
N VAL A 16 0.12 -12.65 -12.80
CA VAL A 16 0.70 -11.48 -13.46
C VAL A 16 2.20 -11.60 -13.68
N ALA A 17 3.02 -11.80 -12.63
CA ALA A 17 4.47 -11.77 -12.77
C ALA A 17 4.98 -12.85 -13.72
N GLY A 18 4.59 -14.10 -13.54
CA GLY A 18 4.97 -15.20 -14.40
C GLY A 18 4.39 -15.09 -15.83
N PRO A 19 3.06 -15.10 -16.01
CA PRO A 19 2.46 -15.18 -17.34
C PRO A 19 2.50 -13.87 -18.14
N VAL A 20 2.43 -12.72 -17.49
CA VAL A 20 2.33 -11.41 -18.15
C VAL A 20 3.68 -10.70 -18.21
N LEU A 21 4.32 -10.48 -17.06
CA LEU A 21 5.57 -9.73 -17.00
C LEU A 21 6.78 -10.57 -17.40
N LYS A 22 6.70 -11.91 -17.23
CA LYS A 22 7.78 -12.88 -17.50
C LYS A 22 9.06 -12.57 -16.72
N VAL A 23 8.92 -11.94 -15.56
CA VAL A 23 10.01 -11.63 -14.65
C VAL A 23 9.61 -12.05 -13.23
N PRO A 24 10.53 -12.62 -12.44
CA PRO A 24 10.25 -12.90 -11.04
C PRO A 24 10.15 -11.59 -10.26
N LEU A 25 9.26 -11.54 -9.28
CA LEU A 25 9.31 -10.49 -8.26
C LEU A 25 10.53 -10.69 -7.35
N PRO A 26 11.00 -9.61 -6.70
CA PRO A 26 11.99 -9.74 -5.63
C PRO A 26 11.49 -10.69 -4.54
N ASP A 27 12.40 -11.44 -3.93
CA ASP A 27 12.08 -12.33 -2.83
C ASP A 27 11.39 -11.57 -1.71
N VAL A 28 10.28 -12.14 -1.22
CA VAL A 28 9.54 -11.59 -0.10
C VAL A 28 10.19 -12.09 1.20
N PRO A 29 10.67 -11.20 2.09
CA PRO A 29 11.26 -11.63 3.33
C PRO A 29 10.23 -12.30 4.22
N VAL A 30 10.64 -13.37 4.92
CA VAL A 30 9.82 -14.11 5.87
C VAL A 30 10.22 -13.70 7.28
N PHE A 31 9.25 -13.23 8.05
CA PHE A 31 9.47 -12.81 9.43
C PHE A 31 8.66 -13.66 10.42
N ASP A 32 9.13 -13.71 11.66
CA ASP A 32 8.35 -14.19 12.81
C ASP A 32 7.22 -13.21 13.16
N ALA A 33 6.36 -13.61 14.09
CA ALA A 33 5.32 -12.73 14.63
C ALA A 33 5.95 -11.40 15.13
N PRO A 34 5.34 -10.23 14.83
CA PRO A 34 5.88 -8.94 15.25
C PRO A 34 5.71 -8.73 16.75
N ALA A 35 6.64 -7.98 17.35
CA ALA A 35 6.35 -7.32 18.60
C ALA A 35 5.30 -6.23 18.37
N LEU A 36 4.36 -6.06 19.30
CA LEU A 36 3.30 -5.07 19.24
C LEU A 36 3.52 -4.00 20.30
N THR A 37 3.30 -2.75 19.91
CA THR A 37 3.18 -1.61 20.82
C THR A 37 1.72 -1.43 21.21
N GLU A 38 1.41 -1.27 22.48
CA GLU A 38 0.04 -1.05 22.95
C GLU A 38 -0.48 0.30 22.44
N LEU A 39 -1.72 0.31 21.96
CA LEU A 39 -2.46 1.54 21.72
C LEU A 39 -3.05 2.02 23.05
N ALA A 40 -2.52 3.11 23.59
CA ALA A 40 -2.87 3.58 24.92
C ALA A 40 -4.28 4.16 25.05
N LEU A 41 -4.84 4.66 23.93
CA LEU A 41 -6.17 5.28 23.86
C LEU A 41 -7.13 4.42 23.06
N PRO A 42 -8.43 4.45 23.37
CA PRO A 42 -9.44 3.90 22.46
C PRO A 42 -9.44 4.66 21.13
N LEU A 43 -9.83 4.00 20.03
CA LEU A 43 -9.86 4.62 18.71
C LEU A 43 -10.64 5.95 18.68
N THR A 44 -11.71 6.05 19.45
CA THR A 44 -12.57 7.24 19.55
C THR A 44 -11.89 8.46 20.19
N GLU A 45 -10.72 8.27 20.79
CA GLU A 45 -9.91 9.32 21.41
C GLU A 45 -8.55 9.48 20.72
N ALA A 46 -8.12 8.47 19.94
CA ALA A 46 -6.82 8.42 19.32
C ALA A 46 -6.69 9.37 18.10
N THR A 47 -5.55 9.98 17.94
CA THR A 47 -5.13 10.62 16.69
C THR A 47 -4.59 9.56 15.75
N VAL A 48 -5.27 9.35 14.63
CA VAL A 48 -4.89 8.35 13.62
C VAL A 48 -4.26 9.03 12.41
N GLY A 49 -3.02 8.65 12.09
CA GLY A 49 -2.33 9.07 10.88
C GLY A 49 -2.39 8.03 9.77
N LEU A 50 -2.09 8.45 8.54
CA LEU A 50 -1.93 7.57 7.38
C LEU A 50 -0.46 7.42 7.00
N LEU A 51 -0.08 6.22 6.58
CA LEU A 51 1.17 5.93 5.86
C LEU A 51 0.81 5.21 4.56
N VAL A 52 0.81 5.94 3.45
CA VAL A 52 0.45 5.40 2.14
C VAL A 52 1.70 5.13 1.29
N THR A 53 1.63 4.12 0.42
CA THR A 53 2.79 3.69 -0.36
C THR A 53 2.63 3.90 -1.87
N CYS A 54 1.57 4.56 -2.28
CA CYS A 54 1.25 4.87 -3.67
C CYS A 54 2.10 6.01 -4.27
N GLY A 55 2.98 6.63 -3.48
CA GLY A 55 3.79 7.76 -3.93
C GLY A 55 2.98 9.00 -4.22
N ALA A 56 1.96 9.26 -3.42
CA ALA A 56 1.17 10.49 -3.50
C ALA A 56 2.01 11.71 -3.13
N TYR A 57 1.87 12.80 -3.86
CA TYR A 57 2.52 14.08 -3.59
C TYR A 57 1.75 15.22 -4.24
N TYR A 58 1.98 16.45 -3.80
CA TYR A 58 1.39 17.65 -4.40
C TYR A 58 2.38 18.36 -5.34
N PRO A 59 1.91 19.13 -6.33
CA PRO A 59 2.75 19.74 -7.37
C PRO A 59 3.89 20.63 -6.85
N ASP A 60 3.70 21.28 -5.71
CA ASP A 60 4.67 22.14 -5.04
C ASP A 60 5.71 21.37 -4.20
N GLN A 61 5.53 20.06 -4.02
CA GLN A 61 6.46 19.21 -3.30
C GLN A 61 7.54 18.64 -4.24
N PRO A 62 8.76 18.37 -3.74
CA PRO A 62 9.78 17.71 -4.54
C PRO A 62 9.25 16.40 -5.11
N ARG A 63 9.48 16.16 -6.40
CA ARG A 63 9.08 14.91 -7.05
C ARG A 63 9.75 13.72 -6.37
N MET A 64 9.02 12.63 -6.21
CA MET A 64 9.54 11.37 -5.69
C MET A 64 10.20 10.54 -6.80
N GLY A 65 11.26 9.82 -6.46
CA GLY A 65 11.79 8.75 -7.30
C GLY A 65 10.76 7.60 -7.41
N TYR A 66 10.88 6.80 -8.46
CA TYR A 66 9.92 5.71 -8.71
C TYR A 66 10.39 4.33 -8.18
N HIS A 67 11.65 4.21 -7.75
CA HIS A 67 12.22 2.99 -7.19
C HIS A 67 13.32 3.31 -6.18
N ASN A 68 13.35 2.60 -5.04
CA ASN A 68 14.31 2.76 -3.95
C ASN A 68 14.47 4.20 -3.43
N ASP A 69 13.45 5.03 -3.55
CA ASP A 69 13.42 6.35 -2.94
C ASP A 69 13.00 6.23 -1.47
N LEU A 70 13.96 6.39 -0.57
CA LEU A 70 13.75 6.31 0.88
C LEU A 70 13.16 7.60 1.47
N SER A 71 12.94 8.63 0.66
CA SER A 71 12.29 9.85 1.09
C SER A 71 10.77 9.67 1.21
N TYR A 72 10.14 10.52 2.00
CA TYR A 72 8.68 10.58 2.08
C TYR A 72 8.20 12.02 1.91
N ARG A 73 6.89 12.15 1.65
CA ARG A 73 6.19 13.45 1.67
C ARG A 73 5.18 13.46 2.80
N LYS A 74 5.00 14.64 3.40
CA LYS A 74 3.87 14.89 4.29
C LYS A 74 2.77 15.52 3.46
N LEU A 75 1.62 14.88 3.43
CA LEU A 75 0.44 15.31 2.68
C LEU A 75 -0.51 16.01 3.64
N PRO A 76 -0.63 17.35 3.60
CA PRO A 76 -1.49 18.09 4.52
C PRO A 76 -2.96 17.65 4.40
N ARG A 77 -3.63 17.44 5.54
CA ARG A 77 -5.03 16.99 5.59
C ARG A 77 -6.01 17.94 4.90
N GLU A 78 -5.68 19.23 4.87
CA GLU A 78 -6.56 20.28 4.32
C GLU A 78 -6.46 20.41 2.79
N ARG A 79 -5.45 19.79 2.16
CA ARG A 79 -5.27 19.90 0.71
C ARG A 79 -6.31 19.09 -0.06
N ASP A 80 -6.77 19.66 -1.18
CA ASP A 80 -7.72 19.01 -2.06
C ASP A 80 -7.09 17.79 -2.75
N LEU A 81 -7.78 16.66 -2.74
CA LEU A 81 -7.34 15.44 -3.42
C LEU A 81 -7.30 15.58 -4.94
N SER A 82 -8.04 16.52 -5.54
CA SER A 82 -7.97 16.78 -6.99
C SER A 82 -6.61 17.26 -7.46
N GLU A 83 -5.78 17.80 -6.55
CA GLU A 83 -4.42 18.24 -6.86
C GLU A 83 -3.36 17.14 -6.69
N VAL A 84 -3.73 15.99 -6.12
CA VAL A 84 -2.75 14.94 -5.79
C VAL A 84 -2.20 14.29 -7.05
N LEU A 85 -0.88 14.09 -7.05
CA LEU A 85 -0.15 13.34 -8.08
C LEU A 85 0.38 12.04 -7.50
N PHE A 86 0.61 11.05 -8.37
CA PHE A 86 1.16 9.75 -7.96
C PHE A 86 2.45 9.47 -8.71
N ALA A 87 3.57 9.38 -7.99
CA ALA A 87 4.88 9.07 -8.56
C ALA A 87 5.03 7.60 -8.93
N HIS A 88 4.25 6.72 -8.32
CA HIS A 88 4.37 5.27 -8.49
C HIS A 88 4.05 4.84 -9.93
N ARG A 89 5.01 4.16 -10.58
CA ARG A 89 4.88 3.70 -11.97
C ARG A 89 4.38 2.26 -12.02
N THR A 90 3.07 2.09 -11.90
CA THR A 90 2.40 0.79 -11.97
C THR A 90 1.09 0.93 -12.74
N PRO A 91 0.67 -0.07 -13.55
CA PRO A 91 -0.60 0.00 -14.30
C PRO A 91 -1.82 0.18 -13.39
N ILE A 92 -1.82 -0.41 -12.19
CA ILE A 92 -2.91 -0.27 -11.21
C ILE A 92 -3.07 1.15 -10.68
N ARG A 93 -2.12 2.05 -10.98
CA ARG A 93 -2.30 3.49 -10.72
C ARG A 93 -3.56 4.07 -11.38
N ALA A 94 -4.08 3.41 -12.41
CA ALA A 94 -5.34 3.79 -13.04
C ALA A 94 -6.49 3.91 -12.03
N PHE A 95 -6.54 3.06 -11.00
CA PHE A 95 -7.55 3.16 -9.94
C PHE A 95 -7.39 4.42 -9.10
N ALA A 96 -6.17 4.76 -8.68
CA ALA A 96 -5.90 5.97 -7.90
C ALA A 96 -6.07 7.26 -8.71
N LEU A 97 -5.90 7.20 -10.03
CA LEU A 97 -6.19 8.33 -10.93
C LEU A 97 -7.69 8.53 -11.13
N ALA A 98 -8.49 7.47 -11.06
CA ALA A 98 -9.94 7.55 -11.10
C ALA A 98 -10.50 8.10 -9.77
N ASP A 99 -9.99 7.59 -8.64
CA ASP A 99 -10.37 8.05 -7.31
C ASP A 99 -9.17 7.92 -6.35
N PRO A 100 -8.56 9.03 -5.93
CA PRO A 100 -7.42 9.01 -5.01
C PRO A 100 -7.69 8.28 -3.68
N ASN A 101 -8.92 8.28 -3.18
CA ASN A 101 -9.27 7.65 -1.90
C ASN A 101 -9.05 6.13 -1.88
N VAL A 102 -8.99 5.46 -3.03
CA VAL A 102 -8.71 4.02 -3.07
C VAL A 102 -7.28 3.67 -2.59
N ALA A 103 -6.34 4.62 -2.73
CA ALA A 103 -4.93 4.45 -2.38
C ALA A 103 -4.44 5.41 -1.27
N TYR A 104 -5.08 6.57 -1.17
CA TYR A 104 -4.88 7.58 -0.15
C TYR A 104 -6.23 8.01 0.44
N PRO A 105 -6.78 7.26 1.40
CA PRO A 105 -8.15 7.42 1.90
C PRO A 105 -8.31 8.64 2.82
N ARG A 106 -7.87 9.82 2.36
CA ARG A 106 -7.85 11.07 3.14
C ARG A 106 -9.27 11.52 3.49
N ASP A 107 -10.19 11.56 2.51
CA ASP A 107 -11.57 12.01 2.76
C ASP A 107 -12.30 11.01 3.65
N THR A 108 -12.03 9.72 3.47
CA THR A 108 -12.52 8.66 4.35
C THR A 108 -12.09 8.89 5.81
N MET A 109 -10.82 9.27 6.06
CA MET A 109 -10.35 9.56 7.42
C MET A 109 -11.04 10.78 8.03
N LEU A 110 -11.30 11.82 7.24
CA LEU A 110 -12.07 12.99 7.68
C LEU A 110 -13.52 12.62 8.04
N ASP A 111 -14.11 11.72 7.25
CA ASP A 111 -15.46 11.21 7.55
C ASP A 111 -15.47 10.40 8.84
N LEU A 112 -14.47 9.54 9.08
CA LEU A 112 -14.38 8.74 10.31
C LEU A 112 -14.16 9.59 11.55
N GLU A 113 -13.41 10.68 11.45
CA GLU A 113 -13.28 11.69 12.52
C GLU A 113 -14.63 12.37 12.81
N ARG A 114 -15.30 12.86 11.76
CA ARG A 114 -16.62 13.50 11.89
C ARG A 114 -17.66 12.57 12.51
N ASP A 115 -17.61 11.28 12.14
CA ASP A 115 -18.52 10.26 12.63
C ASP A 115 -18.15 9.74 14.04
N GLY A 116 -17.05 10.23 14.63
CA GLY A 116 -16.58 9.83 15.97
C GLY A 116 -16.04 8.40 16.06
N VAL A 117 -15.65 7.80 14.94
CA VAL A 117 -15.02 6.47 14.89
C VAL A 117 -13.58 6.55 15.37
N ILE A 118 -12.89 7.63 15.03
CA ILE A 118 -11.56 8.00 15.54
C ILE A 118 -11.64 9.35 16.25
N GLY A 119 -10.73 9.59 17.20
CA GLY A 119 -10.67 10.88 17.92
C GLY A 119 -10.30 12.02 16.97
N ARG A 120 -9.27 11.80 16.15
CA ARG A 120 -8.78 12.80 15.19
C ARG A 120 -8.05 12.13 14.03
N TYR A 121 -8.21 12.66 12.81
CA TYR A 121 -7.27 12.41 11.71
C TYR A 121 -6.10 13.39 11.81
N ALA A 122 -4.87 12.89 11.73
CA ALA A 122 -3.66 13.69 11.86
C ALA A 122 -3.59 14.83 10.83
N ASP A 123 -2.81 15.88 11.10
CA ASP A 123 -2.68 17.07 10.24
C ASP A 123 -2.04 16.78 8.89
N PHE A 124 -1.38 15.63 8.77
CA PHE A 124 -0.78 15.16 7.52
C PHE A 124 -0.72 13.64 7.47
N ALA A 125 -0.66 13.11 6.25
CA ALA A 125 -0.29 11.72 5.99
C ALA A 125 1.17 11.61 5.55
N PHE A 126 1.81 10.49 5.86
CA PHE A 126 3.09 10.11 5.25
C PHE A 126 2.85 9.39 3.93
N SER A 127 3.60 9.76 2.90
CA SER A 127 3.57 9.10 1.60
C SER A 127 4.96 8.71 1.14
N ILE A 128 5.12 7.44 0.77
CA ILE A 128 6.33 6.91 0.13
C ILE A 128 5.99 6.31 -1.23
N VAL A 129 7.01 6.15 -2.08
CA VAL A 129 6.91 5.22 -3.22
C VAL A 129 7.34 3.85 -2.73
N GLY A 130 6.39 2.93 -2.56
CA GLY A 130 6.65 1.63 -1.94
C GLY A 130 7.41 0.63 -2.82
N SER A 131 7.85 1.02 -4.03
CA SER A 131 8.76 0.25 -4.88
C SER A 131 10.18 0.29 -4.31
N ILE A 132 10.37 -0.37 -3.16
CA ILE A 132 11.62 -0.40 -2.40
C ILE A 132 12.04 -1.85 -2.20
N SER A 133 13.28 -2.18 -2.57
CA SER A 133 13.91 -3.48 -2.32
C SER A 133 14.99 -3.41 -1.22
N ASN A 134 15.47 -2.22 -0.89
CA ASN A 134 16.40 -2.02 0.22
C ASN A 134 15.63 -1.88 1.54
N TYR A 135 15.17 -3.01 2.07
CA TYR A 135 14.33 -3.07 3.27
C TYR A 135 15.09 -2.69 4.55
N ASP A 136 16.39 -2.94 4.62
CA ASP A 136 17.22 -2.59 5.77
C ASP A 136 17.33 -1.07 5.93
N ASP A 137 17.63 -0.35 4.84
CA ASP A 137 17.65 1.11 4.86
C ASP A 137 16.25 1.70 5.15
N LEU A 138 15.21 1.09 4.62
CA LEU A 138 13.85 1.51 4.91
C LEU A 138 13.53 1.40 6.42
N ALA A 139 13.90 0.29 7.04
CA ALA A 139 13.67 0.03 8.46
C ALA A 139 14.58 0.85 9.39
N THR A 140 15.82 1.16 8.96
CA THR A 140 16.83 1.80 9.82
C THR A 140 16.96 3.30 9.60
N ARG A 141 16.56 3.82 8.44
CA ARG A 141 16.68 5.25 8.07
C ARG A 141 15.34 5.95 7.94
N THR A 142 14.35 5.32 7.24
CA THR A 142 13.06 5.96 7.00
C THR A 142 12.12 5.81 8.19
N ALA A 143 11.97 4.60 8.75
CA ALA A 143 11.08 4.36 9.87
C ALA A 143 11.36 5.23 11.10
N PRO A 144 12.62 5.43 11.56
CA PRO A 144 12.88 6.32 12.70
C PRO A 144 12.37 7.73 12.48
N ARG A 145 12.62 8.31 11.31
CA ARG A 145 12.19 9.68 10.97
C ARG A 145 10.65 9.81 10.96
N ILE A 146 9.95 8.79 10.42
CA ILE A 146 8.48 8.75 10.46
C ILE A 146 7.99 8.72 11.91
N VAL A 147 8.61 7.88 12.77
CA VAL A 147 8.22 7.78 14.18
C VAL A 147 8.47 9.09 14.92
N ASP A 148 9.62 9.72 14.73
CA ASP A 148 9.96 10.98 15.40
C ASP A 148 8.96 12.09 15.01
N GLU A 149 8.63 12.21 13.72
CA GLU A 149 7.66 13.20 13.24
C GLU A 149 6.22 12.86 13.64
N ALA A 150 5.85 11.59 13.67
CA ALA A 150 4.53 11.16 14.10
C ALA A 150 4.31 11.44 15.59
N LYS A 151 5.30 11.14 16.44
CA LYS A 151 5.26 11.46 17.88
C LYS A 151 5.24 12.96 18.14
N ALA A 152 6.00 13.73 17.37
CA ALA A 152 5.99 15.20 17.46
C ALA A 152 4.65 15.82 17.02
N ALA A 153 3.82 15.07 16.28
CA ALA A 153 2.48 15.47 15.85
C ALA A 153 1.35 14.79 16.65
N ASP A 154 1.68 14.20 17.80
CA ASP A 154 0.75 13.51 18.71
C ASP A 154 -0.09 12.44 17.98
N ILE A 155 0.54 11.69 17.05
CA ILE A 155 -0.11 10.56 16.36
C ILE A 155 0.01 9.31 17.23
N ASP A 156 -1.13 8.73 17.61
CA ASP A 156 -1.24 7.56 18.46
C ASP A 156 -1.20 6.24 17.68
N LEU A 157 -1.67 6.25 16.43
CA LEU A 157 -1.77 5.07 15.56
C LEU A 157 -1.52 5.47 14.10
N LEU A 158 -0.76 4.65 13.36
CA LEU A 158 -0.64 4.77 11.91
C LEU A 158 -1.42 3.65 11.18
N LEU A 159 -2.33 4.03 10.28
CA LEU A 159 -2.90 3.12 9.29
C LEU A 159 -1.98 3.06 8.08
N VAL A 160 -1.41 1.90 7.82
CA VAL A 160 -0.54 1.62 6.66
C VAL A 160 -1.39 1.09 5.52
N VAL A 161 -1.31 1.76 4.36
CA VAL A 161 -2.10 1.44 3.16
C VAL A 161 -1.17 1.06 2.01
N PRO A 162 -0.84 -0.24 1.86
CA PRO A 162 -0.03 -0.74 0.75
C PRO A 162 -0.77 -0.68 -0.58
N PHE A 163 -0.05 -0.41 -1.68
CA PHE A 163 -0.66 -0.19 -2.98
C PHE A 163 -0.33 -1.27 -4.03
N CYS A 164 0.95 -1.48 -4.35
CA CYS A 164 1.42 -2.47 -5.32
C CYS A 164 1.99 -3.73 -4.63
N PRO A 165 2.41 -4.78 -5.35
CA PRO A 165 3.00 -5.97 -4.73
C PRO A 165 4.17 -5.64 -3.82
N GLN A 166 5.16 -4.89 -4.31
CA GLN A 166 6.34 -4.50 -3.52
C GLN A 166 5.97 -3.51 -2.40
N CYS A 167 4.93 -2.70 -2.59
CA CYS A 167 4.37 -1.84 -1.56
C CYS A 167 3.89 -2.61 -0.33
N HIS A 168 3.35 -3.81 -0.52
CA HIS A 168 2.91 -4.68 0.56
C HIS A 168 4.10 -5.18 1.40
N VAL A 169 5.23 -5.45 0.76
CA VAL A 169 6.47 -5.80 1.45
C VAL A 169 7.02 -4.58 2.19
N ALA A 170 7.23 -3.46 1.49
CA ALA A 170 7.80 -2.24 2.06
C ALA A 170 6.94 -1.67 3.19
N GLY A 171 5.61 -1.61 3.01
CA GLY A 171 4.67 -1.16 4.03
C GLY A 171 4.68 -2.05 5.27
N GLY A 172 4.75 -3.38 5.08
CA GLY A 172 4.84 -4.32 6.20
C GLY A 172 6.16 -4.21 6.96
N VAL A 173 7.29 -4.05 6.27
CA VAL A 173 8.60 -3.80 6.89
C VAL A 173 8.60 -2.50 7.68
N LEU A 174 8.04 -1.42 7.11
CA LEU A 174 7.87 -0.15 7.83
C LEU A 174 7.02 -0.31 9.08
N ALA A 175 5.84 -0.92 8.97
CA ALA A 175 4.95 -1.15 10.11
C ALA A 175 5.68 -1.87 11.25
N ARG A 176 6.42 -2.95 10.94
CA ARG A 176 7.24 -3.68 11.91
C ARG A 176 8.34 -2.82 12.55
N ALA A 177 8.99 -1.98 11.76
CA ALA A 177 10.06 -1.11 12.24
C ALA A 177 9.54 0.04 13.10
N ILE A 178 8.35 0.56 12.78
CA ILE A 178 7.63 1.61 13.51
C ILE A 178 7.16 1.07 14.87
N GLU A 179 6.53 -0.11 14.89
CA GLU A 179 6.09 -0.78 16.13
C GLU A 179 7.24 -0.99 17.11
N ARG A 180 8.40 -1.49 16.63
CA ARG A 180 9.58 -1.67 17.48
C ARG A 180 10.11 -0.36 18.11
N ARG A 181 9.64 0.79 17.63
CA ARG A 181 9.98 2.12 18.15
C ARG A 181 8.88 2.75 18.99
N GLY A 182 7.88 1.97 19.37
CA GLY A 182 6.83 2.38 20.27
C GLY A 182 5.79 3.31 19.65
N LEU A 183 5.46 3.10 18.36
CA LEU A 183 4.29 3.71 17.73
C LEU A 183 3.41 2.59 17.14
N PRO A 184 2.17 2.44 17.60
CA PRO A 184 1.25 1.45 17.08
C PRO A 184 0.96 1.63 15.60
N THR A 185 0.80 0.50 14.87
CA THR A 185 0.39 0.49 13.47
C THR A 185 -0.75 -0.51 13.25
N THR A 186 -1.59 -0.26 12.25
CA THR A 186 -2.45 -1.26 11.63
C THR A 186 -2.28 -1.22 10.12
N SER A 187 -2.51 -2.31 9.41
CA SER A 187 -2.28 -2.39 7.96
C SER A 187 -3.51 -2.95 7.26
N LEU A 188 -3.90 -2.30 6.15
CA LEU A 188 -4.96 -2.77 5.27
C LEU A 188 -4.34 -3.38 4.00
N THR A 189 -4.27 -4.71 3.91
CA THR A 189 -3.59 -5.41 2.81
C THR A 189 -4.56 -6.07 1.84
N THR A 190 -4.19 -6.13 0.55
CA THR A 190 -4.90 -6.88 -0.50
C THR A 190 -4.12 -8.09 -1.01
N LEU A 191 -2.91 -8.38 -0.46
CA LEU A 191 -2.09 -9.52 -0.83
C LEU A 191 -1.89 -10.48 0.35
N TYR A 192 -2.70 -11.53 0.39
CA TYR A 192 -2.74 -12.50 1.49
C TYR A 192 -1.39 -13.20 1.71
N LYS A 193 -0.79 -13.77 0.66
CA LYS A 193 0.50 -14.47 0.74
C LYS A 193 1.64 -13.57 1.22
N THR A 194 1.75 -12.38 0.63
CA THR A 194 2.78 -11.39 1.01
C THR A 194 2.63 -10.99 2.47
N ALA A 195 1.39 -10.71 2.92
CA ALA A 195 1.13 -10.39 4.32
C ALA A 195 1.48 -11.58 5.25
N GLY A 196 1.21 -12.81 4.83
CA GLY A 196 1.59 -14.02 5.57
C GLY A 196 3.09 -14.20 5.75
N SER A 197 3.90 -13.78 4.79
CA SER A 197 5.37 -13.81 4.87
C SER A 197 5.91 -12.65 5.71
N VAL A 198 5.49 -11.42 5.42
CA VAL A 198 6.00 -10.21 6.09
C VAL A 198 5.44 -10.04 7.51
N LYS A 199 4.22 -10.54 7.75
CA LYS A 199 3.49 -10.43 9.01
C LYS A 199 3.48 -9.01 9.57
N PRO A 200 2.85 -8.05 8.86
CA PRO A 200 2.69 -6.70 9.37
C PRO A 200 1.87 -6.72 10.68
N PRO A 201 2.19 -5.85 11.65
CA PRO A 201 1.41 -5.74 12.87
C PRO A 201 -0.04 -5.39 12.59
N ARG A 202 -0.98 -6.00 13.34
CA ARG A 202 -2.42 -5.69 13.26
C ARG A 202 -2.99 -5.61 11.85
N ALA A 203 -2.49 -6.45 10.92
CA ALA A 203 -2.95 -6.41 9.54
C ALA A 203 -4.37 -6.97 9.39
N THR A 204 -5.14 -6.37 8.50
CA THR A 204 -6.42 -6.89 8.01
C THR A 204 -6.34 -7.13 6.51
N PHE A 205 -7.01 -8.18 6.03
CA PHE A 205 -7.02 -8.55 4.63
C PHE A 205 -8.34 -8.18 3.96
N LEU A 206 -8.24 -7.43 2.89
CA LEU A 206 -9.33 -7.10 1.98
C LEU A 206 -9.14 -7.84 0.66
N ASP A 207 -10.09 -8.71 0.30
CA ASP A 207 -10.05 -9.50 -0.92
C ASP A 207 -10.56 -8.69 -2.12
N PHE A 208 -9.80 -7.65 -2.48
CA PHE A 208 -10.09 -6.67 -3.54
C PHE A 208 -8.95 -6.59 -4.55
N PRO A 209 -9.19 -5.97 -5.72
CA PRO A 209 -8.14 -5.72 -6.71
C PRO A 209 -6.92 -5.03 -6.09
N LEU A 210 -5.74 -5.53 -6.45
CA LEU A 210 -4.50 -4.83 -6.18
C LEU A 210 -4.58 -3.40 -6.74
N GLY A 211 -4.23 -2.41 -5.93
CA GLY A 211 -4.40 -0.99 -6.25
C GLY A 211 -5.67 -0.35 -5.67
N CYS A 212 -6.54 -1.14 -5.02
CA CYS A 212 -7.76 -0.67 -4.39
C CYS A 212 -7.86 -1.04 -2.90
N PRO A 213 -6.82 -0.81 -2.07
CA PRO A 213 -6.89 -1.14 -0.66
C PRO A 213 -7.98 -0.35 0.09
N GLY A 214 -8.26 0.88 -0.32
CA GLY A 214 -9.30 1.71 0.29
C GLY A 214 -10.72 1.42 -0.17
N GLY A 215 -10.92 0.53 -1.16
CA GLY A 215 -12.26 0.22 -1.70
C GLY A 215 -12.40 0.50 -3.19
N ARG A 216 -13.62 0.45 -3.70
CA ARG A 216 -13.92 0.75 -5.11
C ARG A 216 -13.86 2.25 -5.38
N PRO A 217 -13.38 2.67 -6.57
CA PRO A 217 -13.49 4.06 -7.01
C PRO A 217 -14.94 4.54 -6.98
N ASP A 218 -15.14 5.80 -6.60
CA ASP A 218 -16.45 6.48 -6.55
C ASP A 218 -17.50 5.76 -5.66
N ARG A 219 -17.04 5.10 -4.59
CA ARG A 219 -17.92 4.43 -3.61
C ARG A 219 -17.58 4.84 -2.17
N PRO A 220 -17.79 6.12 -1.80
CA PRO A 220 -17.35 6.67 -0.51
C PRO A 220 -17.93 5.93 0.69
N GLU A 221 -19.16 5.44 0.62
CA GLU A 221 -19.77 4.67 1.70
C GLU A 221 -19.08 3.33 1.91
N GLN A 222 -18.72 2.63 0.81
CA GLN A 222 -17.98 1.37 0.89
C GLN A 222 -16.56 1.63 1.41
N GLN A 223 -15.89 2.67 0.92
CA GLN A 223 -14.55 3.06 1.35
C GLN A 223 -14.53 3.36 2.86
N ARG A 224 -15.49 4.13 3.35
CA ARG A 224 -15.67 4.42 4.77
C ARG A 224 -15.89 3.15 5.59
N ALA A 225 -16.77 2.26 5.16
CA ALA A 225 -17.03 0.99 5.83
C ALA A 225 -15.77 0.10 5.89
N ILE A 226 -14.99 0.02 4.81
CA ILE A 226 -13.76 -0.76 4.73
C ILE A 226 -12.69 -0.21 5.68
N VAL A 227 -12.40 1.09 5.61
CA VAL A 227 -11.34 1.69 6.44
C VAL A 227 -11.72 1.65 7.92
N ARG A 228 -12.99 1.89 8.25
CA ARG A 228 -13.52 1.70 9.60
C ARG A 228 -13.29 0.27 10.09
N ALA A 229 -13.73 -0.73 9.33
CA ALA A 229 -13.56 -2.13 9.69
C ALA A 229 -12.09 -2.52 9.84
N ALA A 230 -11.19 -1.97 8.99
CA ALA A 230 -9.76 -2.22 9.08
C ALA A 230 -9.17 -1.68 10.38
N LEU A 231 -9.56 -0.48 10.81
CA LEU A 231 -9.12 0.11 12.07
C LEU A 231 -9.66 -0.68 13.28
N GLU A 232 -10.98 -0.90 13.35
CA GLU A 232 -11.63 -1.58 14.47
C GLU A 232 -11.15 -3.04 14.60
N THR A 233 -11.07 -3.78 13.48
CA THR A 233 -10.62 -5.18 13.48
C THR A 233 -9.12 -5.26 13.76
N GLY A 234 -8.31 -4.40 13.14
CA GLY A 234 -6.86 -4.39 13.31
C GLY A 234 -6.45 -4.13 14.75
N VAL A 235 -7.05 -3.14 15.39
CA VAL A 235 -6.76 -2.83 16.80
C VAL A 235 -7.23 -3.97 17.72
N SER A 236 -8.39 -4.58 17.45
CA SER A 236 -8.94 -5.68 18.26
C SER A 236 -8.16 -6.98 18.07
N ALA A 237 -7.63 -7.26 16.87
CA ALA A 237 -6.89 -8.49 16.57
C ALA A 237 -5.52 -8.58 17.30
N ALA A 238 -5.05 -7.48 17.86
CA ALA A 238 -3.76 -7.41 18.56
C ALA A 238 -3.70 -8.15 19.92
N VAL A 239 -4.81 -8.70 20.37
CA VAL A 239 -4.93 -9.24 21.76
C VAL A 239 -4.42 -10.69 21.89
N GLY A 240 -3.92 -11.33 20.81
CA GLY A 240 -3.46 -12.73 20.82
C GLY A 240 -1.94 -12.88 20.70
N ALA A 241 -1.41 -13.99 21.27
CA ALA A 241 0.01 -14.34 21.17
C ALA A 241 0.43 -14.74 19.75
N ASP A 242 -0.51 -15.14 18.90
CA ASP A 242 -0.27 -15.59 17.53
C ASP A 242 -0.67 -14.51 16.53
N TRP A 243 0.22 -14.23 15.58
CA TRP A 243 -0.10 -13.34 14.47
C TRP A 243 -1.26 -13.90 13.64
N SER A 244 -2.24 -13.06 13.35
CA SER A 244 -3.39 -13.40 12.53
C SER A 244 -3.63 -12.36 11.43
N LEU A 245 -4.35 -12.77 10.38
CA LEU A 245 -4.73 -11.92 9.26
C LEU A 245 -6.24 -12.03 9.02
N PRO A 246 -7.06 -11.33 9.83
CA PRO A 246 -8.50 -11.37 9.68
C PRO A 246 -8.92 -10.80 8.33
N ARG A 247 -9.82 -11.55 7.64
CA ARG A 247 -10.44 -11.10 6.40
C ARG A 247 -11.61 -10.19 6.69
N LEU A 248 -11.64 -9.02 6.03
CA LEU A 248 -12.77 -8.11 6.08
C LEU A 248 -13.95 -8.63 5.25
N PRO A 249 -15.20 -8.48 5.72
CA PRO A 249 -16.39 -9.09 5.11
C PRO A 249 -16.94 -8.27 3.94
N PHE A 250 -16.07 -7.83 3.04
CA PHE A 250 -16.46 -7.07 1.85
C PHE A 250 -16.15 -7.86 0.58
N THR A 251 -16.96 -7.62 -0.46
CA THR A 251 -16.76 -8.15 -1.81
C THR A 251 -16.64 -7.02 -2.81
N TRP A 252 -15.79 -7.22 -3.81
CA TRP A 252 -15.64 -6.25 -4.91
C TRP A 252 -16.94 -6.16 -5.73
N ASN A 253 -17.44 -7.29 -6.19
CA ASN A 253 -18.71 -7.38 -6.87
C ASN A 253 -19.83 -7.82 -5.90
N PRO A 254 -21.05 -7.31 -6.04
CA PRO A 254 -22.17 -7.65 -5.17
C PRO A 254 -22.50 -9.14 -5.11
N ASP A 255 -22.26 -9.86 -6.22
CA ASP A 255 -22.46 -11.31 -6.35
C ASP A 255 -21.28 -12.14 -5.83
N GLY A 256 -20.23 -11.50 -5.34
CA GLY A 256 -19.00 -12.16 -4.87
C GLY A 256 -18.10 -12.68 -5.98
N ASN A 257 -18.42 -12.43 -7.25
CA ASN A 257 -17.59 -12.78 -8.38
C ASN A 257 -16.21 -12.12 -8.32
N ARG A 258 -15.17 -12.81 -8.76
CA ARG A 258 -13.76 -12.39 -8.71
C ARG A 258 -13.17 -12.12 -10.10
N ASP A 259 -13.97 -11.74 -11.07
CA ASP A 259 -13.52 -11.38 -12.43
C ASP A 259 -12.53 -10.20 -12.45
N TRP A 260 -12.50 -9.41 -11.37
CA TRP A 260 -11.50 -8.37 -11.16
C TRP A 260 -10.04 -8.88 -11.18
N GLU A 261 -9.80 -10.18 -10.92
CA GLU A 261 -8.47 -10.77 -11.06
C GLU A 261 -7.96 -10.66 -12.50
N ASN A 262 -8.85 -10.86 -13.47
CA ASN A 262 -8.55 -10.68 -14.88
C ASN A 262 -8.32 -9.20 -15.22
N LEU A 263 -9.12 -8.30 -14.65
CA LEU A 263 -8.93 -6.86 -14.83
C LEU A 263 -7.52 -6.42 -14.39
N VAL A 264 -7.05 -6.88 -13.23
CA VAL A 264 -5.68 -6.58 -12.78
C VAL A 264 -4.65 -7.14 -13.76
N ALA A 265 -4.79 -8.40 -14.19
CA ALA A 265 -3.87 -9.02 -15.15
C ALA A 265 -3.87 -8.28 -16.49
N ASP A 266 -5.03 -7.85 -16.98
CA ASP A 266 -5.19 -7.10 -18.23
C ASP A 266 -4.53 -5.73 -18.18
N LEU A 267 -4.65 -5.01 -17.06
CA LEU A 267 -3.95 -3.73 -16.88
C LEU A 267 -2.43 -3.89 -17.05
N TYR A 268 -1.85 -4.93 -16.46
CA TYR A 268 -0.42 -5.20 -16.61
C TYR A 268 -0.06 -5.69 -18.03
N ARG A 269 -0.92 -6.47 -18.68
CA ARG A 269 -0.71 -6.94 -20.06
C ARG A 269 -0.69 -5.78 -21.05
N VAL A 270 -1.70 -4.89 -20.98
CA VAL A 270 -1.80 -3.71 -21.85
C VAL A 270 -0.61 -2.78 -21.66
N ASP A 271 -0.23 -2.50 -20.40
CA ASP A 271 0.94 -1.65 -20.11
C ASP A 271 2.23 -2.25 -20.69
N ASN A 272 2.42 -3.57 -20.55
CA ASN A 272 3.59 -4.28 -21.08
C ASN A 272 3.64 -4.27 -22.61
N GLU A 273 2.49 -4.45 -23.27
CA GLU A 273 2.38 -4.38 -24.74
C GLU A 273 2.69 -2.97 -25.27
N ILE A 274 2.14 -1.93 -24.61
CA ILE A 274 2.41 -0.53 -24.99
C ILE A 274 3.90 -0.22 -24.84
N ARG A 275 4.52 -0.63 -23.73
CA ARG A 275 5.97 -0.44 -23.51
C ARG A 275 6.79 -1.18 -24.56
N GLY A 276 6.46 -2.42 -24.88
CA GLY A 276 7.13 -3.19 -25.92
C GLY A 276 7.04 -2.52 -27.29
N THR A 277 5.86 -2.00 -27.65
CA THR A 277 5.65 -1.28 -28.90
C THR A 277 6.45 0.02 -28.96
N VAL A 278 6.44 0.81 -27.88
CA VAL A 278 7.21 2.07 -27.79
C VAL A 278 8.69 1.78 -27.93
N LEU A 279 9.22 0.78 -27.20
CA LEU A 279 10.64 0.42 -27.27
C LEU A 279 11.03 -0.06 -28.68
N ALA A 280 10.20 -0.90 -29.32
CA ALA A 280 10.45 -1.36 -30.69
C ALA A 280 10.46 -0.20 -31.68
N ASN A 281 9.54 0.76 -31.56
CA ASN A 281 9.51 1.95 -32.42
C ASN A 281 10.71 2.87 -32.17
N MET A 282 11.12 3.03 -30.90
CA MET A 282 12.31 3.82 -30.54
C MET A 282 13.59 3.22 -31.11
N SER A 283 13.74 1.89 -31.04
CA SER A 283 14.92 1.20 -31.59
C SER A 283 15.05 1.31 -33.11
N GLN A 284 13.91 1.45 -33.83
CA GLN A 284 13.91 1.69 -35.27
C GLN A 284 14.33 3.11 -35.67
N HIS A 285 14.22 4.08 -34.76
CA HIS A 285 14.46 5.48 -35.07
C HIS A 285 15.75 6.05 -34.50
N THR A 286 16.49 5.32 -33.66
CA THR A 286 17.68 5.90 -33.00
C THR A 286 18.75 4.87 -32.69
N ASP A 287 19.80 4.81 -33.50
CA ASP A 287 21.12 4.22 -33.14
C ASP A 287 21.80 4.97 -31.97
N GLN A 288 21.22 6.07 -31.51
CA GLN A 288 21.76 6.90 -30.41
C GLN A 288 21.23 6.58 -29.01
N LEU A 289 20.23 5.73 -28.88
CA LEU A 289 19.62 5.37 -27.59
C LEU A 289 20.04 3.99 -27.08
N ALA A 290 20.90 3.27 -27.79
CA ALA A 290 21.37 1.93 -27.42
C ALA A 290 22.06 1.84 -26.04
N GLY A 291 22.49 2.95 -25.45
CA GLY A 291 23.06 2.99 -24.11
C GLY A 291 22.04 3.13 -22.96
N GLN A 292 20.77 3.43 -23.27
CA GLN A 292 19.72 3.65 -22.25
C GLN A 292 18.71 2.49 -22.12
N GLU A 293 18.77 1.50 -23.00
CA GLU A 293 17.85 0.35 -23.02
C GLU A 293 17.85 -0.47 -21.73
N ASN A 294 19.02 -0.62 -21.09
CA ASN A 294 19.15 -1.43 -19.88
C ASN A 294 18.55 -0.79 -18.62
N GLU A 295 18.40 0.52 -18.56
CA GLU A 295 17.79 1.19 -17.40
C GLU A 295 16.26 1.17 -17.44
N PHE A 296 15.65 1.14 -18.61
CA PHE A 296 14.19 1.18 -18.76
C PHE A 296 13.51 -0.19 -18.59
N THR A 297 14.18 -1.26 -19.01
CA THR A 297 13.58 -2.61 -19.09
C THR A 297 13.55 -3.35 -17.74
N ILE A 298 14.49 -3.09 -16.85
CA ILE A 298 14.68 -3.88 -15.62
C ILE A 298 13.93 -3.28 -14.40
N ARG A 299 13.54 -2.02 -14.43
CA ARG A 299 13.08 -1.29 -13.24
C ARG A 299 11.58 -1.06 -13.16
N CYS A 300 10.80 -1.56 -14.08
CA CYS A 300 9.35 -1.32 -14.14
C CYS A 300 8.48 -2.54 -13.81
N ALA A 301 8.99 -3.54 -13.11
CA ALA A 301 8.23 -4.69 -12.63
C ALA A 301 7.44 -4.41 -11.33
N CYS A 302 7.33 -3.14 -10.91
CA CYS A 302 6.58 -2.76 -9.70
C CYS A 302 5.32 -2.01 -10.04
#